data_284c2b29d78f165102b0340b2535c641
#
_entry.id   284c2b29d78f165102b0340b2535c641
#
_cell.length_a   1.000
_cell.length_b   1.000
_cell.length_c   1.000
_cell.angle_alpha   90.00
_cell.angle_beta   90.00
_cell.angle_gamma   90.00
#
_symmetry.space_group_name_H-M   'P 1'
#
loop_
_entity.id
_entity.type
_entity.pdbx_description
1 polymer ?
#
loop_
_entity_poly.entity_id
_entity_poly.type
_entity_poly.pdbx_seq_one_letter_code
_entity_poly.pdbx_strand_id
1 'polypeptide(L)'
;YFAPEYFFPNLFRSRFFVLNKITDTFEIELPLIPKKSDYKSRCMYYWELCEVFYRFRIENQLSPAELCAFLYDYAPNFISKEKTDIPQPAQAWFIGGKTAPIESTLDFTFWQANPETQKGDILVHYETSPVSAITCLWIAQTDGVIDPFFHYYGNTYIGNKIDIPHISLKELREDKYFSNHPLVRKNFQGVNGWSMSGADYSELLRMIKAKGFDTDVLPKLYVPTLPKGIVIEYEHDVEQLLLEPLLNSMGWYEKKDFIRQLPIQAGRGHRVFPDYALHYDNKPDEEKAKVLIEAKLHMKNNQDIEAAFLQARSYARLLGSSAIVLCDKDYLLVYEKKDNFDRDSYKKYYWGELENPDVFNELKNKLNI
;
A
#
# COMPACT_ATOMS: atom_id res chain seq x y z
N TYR A 1 -29.27 22.12 12.26
CA TYR A 1 -28.20 22.50 11.35
C TYR A 1 -28.16 24.01 11.19
N PHE A 2 -27.04 24.64 11.57
CA PHE A 2 -26.74 26.02 11.21
C PHE A 2 -26.01 25.98 9.86
N ALA A 3 -26.52 26.66 8.84
CA ALA A 3 -26.00 26.73 7.48
C ALA A 3 -25.84 25.37 6.76
N PRO A 4 -26.94 24.64 6.47
CA PRO A 4 -26.90 23.37 5.77
C PRO A 4 -26.39 23.49 4.31
N GLU A 5 -26.36 24.69 3.78
CA GLU A 5 -25.79 24.99 2.46
C GLU A 5 -24.29 24.75 2.40
N TYR A 6 -23.60 24.88 3.54
CA TYR A 6 -22.15 24.73 3.64
C TYR A 6 -21.74 23.49 4.42
N PHE A 7 -22.37 23.23 5.59
CA PHE A 7 -22.03 22.11 6.44
C PHE A 7 -22.81 20.86 6.09
N PHE A 8 -22.12 19.74 5.94
CA PHE A 8 -22.75 18.43 5.84
C PHE A 8 -22.55 17.62 7.14
N PRO A 9 -23.48 16.70 7.49
CA PRO A 9 -23.31 15.85 8.64
C PRO A 9 -22.16 14.85 8.40
N ASN A 10 -21.10 14.88 9.21
CA ASN A 10 -20.04 13.90 9.10
C ASN A 10 -20.40 12.60 9.82
N LEU A 11 -21.04 11.68 9.14
CA LEU A 11 -21.38 10.34 9.63
C LEU A 11 -20.25 9.32 9.39
N PHE A 12 -19.15 9.72 8.75
CA PHE A 12 -17.98 8.86 8.52
C PHE A 12 -16.99 8.83 9.68
N ARG A 13 -17.34 9.35 10.85
CA ARG A 13 -16.46 9.50 12.01
C ARG A 13 -15.65 8.23 12.35
N SER A 14 -16.24 7.05 12.20
CA SER A 14 -15.60 5.76 12.44
C SER A 14 -15.37 4.94 11.16
N ARG A 15 -15.57 5.55 10.00
CA ARG A 15 -15.49 4.89 8.69
C ARG A 15 -14.87 5.80 7.63
N PHE A 16 -13.83 6.51 8.01
CA PHE A 16 -13.17 7.47 7.11
C PHE A 16 -12.69 6.83 5.80
N PHE A 17 -12.29 5.57 5.84
CA PHE A 17 -11.95 4.81 4.63
C PHE A 17 -13.12 4.63 3.64
N VAL A 18 -14.39 4.63 4.09
CA VAL A 18 -15.56 4.63 3.20
C VAL A 18 -15.62 5.96 2.46
N LEU A 19 -15.35 7.06 3.16
CA LEU A 19 -15.26 8.37 2.54
C LEU A 19 -14.13 8.42 1.52
N ASN A 20 -12.92 7.93 1.85
CA ASN A 20 -11.82 7.83 0.90
C ASN A 20 -12.23 7.07 -0.37
N LYS A 21 -12.86 5.90 -0.20
CA LYS A 21 -13.27 5.10 -1.35
C LYS A 21 -14.33 5.82 -2.21
N ILE A 22 -15.26 6.56 -1.60
CA ILE A 22 -16.22 7.38 -2.33
C ILE A 22 -15.47 8.46 -3.12
N THR A 23 -14.59 9.20 -2.46
CA THR A 23 -13.88 10.32 -3.07
C THR A 23 -12.96 9.86 -4.20
N ASP A 24 -12.25 8.74 -4.03
CA ASP A 24 -11.44 8.13 -5.09
C ASP A 24 -12.31 7.71 -6.29
N THR A 25 -13.46 7.09 -6.05
CA THR A 25 -14.36 6.61 -7.11
C THR A 25 -14.99 7.75 -7.91
N PHE A 26 -15.29 8.87 -7.26
CA PHE A 26 -15.96 10.03 -7.86
C PHE A 26 -15.02 11.22 -8.10
N GLU A 27 -13.70 10.98 -8.08
CA GLU A 27 -12.65 11.96 -8.37
C GLU A 27 -12.76 13.26 -7.53
N ILE A 28 -13.09 13.10 -6.24
CA ILE A 28 -13.20 14.21 -5.29
C ILE A 28 -11.89 14.29 -4.50
N GLU A 29 -11.13 15.36 -4.69
CA GLU A 29 -9.86 15.56 -3.99
C GLU A 29 -10.08 15.92 -2.51
N LEU A 30 -9.65 15.03 -1.60
CA LEU A 30 -9.72 15.27 -0.16
C LEU A 30 -8.59 16.19 0.33
N PRO A 31 -8.83 16.98 1.40
CA PRO A 31 -7.75 17.72 2.04
C PRO A 31 -6.66 16.77 2.57
N LEU A 32 -5.41 17.22 2.54
CA LEU A 32 -4.30 16.46 3.11
C LEU A 32 -4.52 16.21 4.60
N ILE A 33 -4.34 14.94 5.02
CA ILE A 33 -4.47 14.56 6.43
C ILE A 33 -3.36 15.25 7.23
N PRO A 34 -3.69 16.09 8.23
CA PRO A 34 -2.69 16.80 9.01
C PRO A 34 -1.82 15.85 9.83
N LYS A 35 -0.59 16.28 10.15
CA LYS A 35 0.27 15.53 11.07
C LYS A 35 -0.39 15.44 12.46
N LYS A 36 -0.22 14.32 13.15
CA LYS A 36 -0.79 14.07 14.49
C LYS A 36 -0.45 15.17 15.51
N SER A 37 0.71 15.78 15.38
CA SER A 37 1.18 16.89 16.25
C SER A 37 0.61 18.26 15.88
N ASP A 38 0.02 18.41 14.67
CA ASP A 38 -0.57 19.67 14.23
C ASP A 38 -2.02 19.79 14.66
N TYR A 39 -2.22 20.18 15.92
CA TYR A 39 -3.55 20.29 16.53
C TYR A 39 -4.45 21.33 15.84
N LYS A 40 -3.87 22.42 15.31
CA LYS A 40 -4.64 23.46 14.62
C LYS A 40 -5.25 22.93 13.34
N SER A 41 -4.44 22.40 12.44
CA SER A 41 -4.92 21.82 11.18
C SER A 41 -5.86 20.64 11.40
N ARG A 42 -5.63 19.84 12.45
CA ARG A 42 -6.57 18.77 12.85
C ARG A 42 -7.95 19.30 13.21
N CYS A 43 -8.01 20.37 13.98
CA CYS A 43 -9.27 21.01 14.32
C CYS A 43 -9.96 21.63 13.09
N MET A 44 -9.18 22.12 12.13
CA MET A 44 -9.70 22.73 10.91
C MET A 44 -10.10 21.69 9.83
N TYR A 45 -9.64 20.46 9.92
CA TYR A 45 -9.84 19.46 8.88
C TYR A 45 -11.31 19.26 8.45
N TYR A 46 -12.24 19.29 9.41
CA TYR A 46 -13.66 19.20 9.09
C TYR A 46 -14.16 20.40 8.27
N TRP A 47 -13.64 21.60 8.51
CA TRP A 47 -13.98 22.79 7.73
C TRP A 47 -13.45 22.68 6.29
N GLU A 48 -12.23 22.22 6.12
CA GLU A 48 -11.64 21.97 4.81
C GLU A 48 -12.44 20.91 4.04
N LEU A 49 -12.88 19.87 4.74
CA LEU A 49 -13.74 18.84 4.18
C LEU A 49 -15.11 19.41 3.73
N CYS A 50 -15.70 20.29 4.54
CA CYS A 50 -16.94 20.99 4.18
C CYS A 50 -16.74 21.84 2.93
N GLU A 51 -15.60 22.52 2.77
CA GLU A 51 -15.27 23.31 1.58
C GLU A 51 -15.19 22.44 0.32
N VAL A 52 -14.58 21.26 0.42
CA VAL A 52 -14.51 20.29 -0.69
C VAL A 52 -15.92 19.87 -1.12
N PHE A 53 -16.76 19.44 -0.18
CA PHE A 53 -18.12 19.00 -0.52
C PHE A 53 -19.06 20.12 -0.90
N TYR A 54 -18.83 21.34 -0.41
CA TYR A 54 -19.55 22.52 -0.88
C TYR A 54 -19.27 22.77 -2.37
N ARG A 55 -17.98 22.76 -2.79
CA ARG A 55 -17.60 22.91 -4.21
C ARG A 55 -18.18 21.80 -5.06
N PHE A 56 -17.99 20.55 -4.68
CA PHE A 56 -18.57 19.40 -5.36
C PHE A 56 -20.10 19.54 -5.54
N ARG A 57 -20.79 19.97 -4.49
CA ARG A 57 -22.24 20.21 -4.53
C ARG A 57 -22.65 21.26 -5.54
N ILE A 58 -21.94 22.40 -5.56
CA ILE A 58 -22.24 23.50 -6.48
C ILE A 58 -21.95 23.09 -7.93
N GLU A 59 -20.82 22.46 -8.19
CA GLU A 59 -20.42 21.99 -9.52
C GLU A 59 -21.43 20.99 -10.10
N ASN A 60 -21.97 20.12 -9.25
CA ASN A 60 -22.95 19.12 -9.65
C ASN A 60 -24.42 19.57 -9.47
N GLN A 61 -24.66 20.84 -9.14
CA GLN A 61 -25.99 21.43 -8.95
C GLN A 61 -26.88 20.68 -7.95
N LEU A 62 -26.27 20.11 -6.90
CA LEU A 62 -27.00 19.37 -5.86
C LEU A 62 -27.50 20.31 -4.78
N SER A 63 -28.70 20.04 -4.25
CA SER A 63 -29.15 20.59 -3.00
C SER A 63 -28.40 19.96 -1.80
N PRO A 64 -28.43 20.56 -0.60
CA PRO A 64 -27.83 19.95 0.60
C PRO A 64 -28.38 18.54 0.91
N ALA A 65 -29.65 18.31 0.66
CA ALA A 65 -30.29 17.00 0.87
C ALA A 65 -29.80 15.96 -0.15
N GLU A 66 -29.63 16.35 -1.41
CA GLU A 66 -29.10 15.47 -2.45
C GLU A 66 -27.63 15.13 -2.21
N LEU A 67 -26.81 16.07 -1.70
CA LEU A 67 -25.46 15.75 -1.26
C LEU A 67 -25.46 14.68 -0.15
N CYS A 68 -26.33 14.81 0.83
CA CYS A 68 -26.46 13.79 1.88
C CYS A 68 -26.91 12.44 1.33
N ALA A 69 -27.89 12.42 0.42
CA ALA A 69 -28.33 11.22 -0.26
C ALA A 69 -27.19 10.58 -1.08
N PHE A 70 -26.42 11.40 -1.79
CA PHE A 70 -25.22 10.94 -2.51
C PHE A 70 -24.21 10.28 -1.58
N LEU A 71 -23.81 10.95 -0.49
CA LEU A 71 -22.73 10.48 0.41
C LEU A 71 -23.13 9.26 1.23
N TYR A 72 -24.40 9.13 1.65
CA TYR A 72 -24.83 8.14 2.64
C TYR A 72 -25.73 7.04 2.09
N ASP A 73 -26.18 7.15 0.85
CA ASP A 73 -27.01 6.13 0.20
C ASP A 73 -26.44 5.76 -1.19
N TYR A 74 -26.44 6.68 -2.14
CA TYR A 74 -26.06 6.37 -3.53
C TYR A 74 -24.62 5.87 -3.65
N ALA A 75 -23.63 6.65 -3.23
CA ALA A 75 -22.22 6.33 -3.42
C ALA A 75 -21.79 5.06 -2.65
N PRO A 76 -22.15 4.86 -1.38
CA PRO A 76 -21.87 3.60 -0.69
C PRO A 76 -22.48 2.38 -1.38
N ASN A 77 -23.73 2.48 -1.87
CA ASN A 77 -24.37 1.40 -2.59
C ASN A 77 -23.74 1.15 -3.97
N PHE A 78 -23.25 2.19 -4.64
CA PHE A 78 -22.54 2.09 -5.91
C PHE A 78 -21.21 1.32 -5.71
N ILE A 79 -20.35 1.78 -4.79
CA ILE A 79 -19.05 1.16 -4.55
C ILE A 79 -19.14 -0.26 -3.96
N SER A 80 -20.22 -0.59 -3.23
CA SER A 80 -20.43 -1.93 -2.68
C SER A 80 -20.70 -3.00 -3.75
N LYS A 81 -21.19 -2.58 -4.92
CA LYS A 81 -21.47 -3.47 -6.06
C LYS A 81 -20.24 -3.79 -6.89
N GLU A 82 -19.17 -3.02 -6.76
CA GLU A 82 -17.91 -3.31 -7.41
C GLU A 82 -17.27 -4.57 -6.80
N LYS A 83 -17.37 -5.68 -7.51
CA LYS A 83 -16.56 -6.86 -7.20
C LYS A 83 -15.12 -6.56 -7.57
N THR A 84 -14.33 -6.19 -6.60
CA THR A 84 -12.90 -6.03 -6.78
C THR A 84 -12.19 -7.30 -6.35
N ASP A 85 -11.43 -7.90 -7.27
CA ASP A 85 -10.60 -9.06 -6.95
C ASP A 85 -9.63 -8.72 -5.80
N ILE A 86 -9.43 -9.70 -4.92
CA ILE A 86 -8.46 -9.57 -3.84
C ILE A 86 -7.11 -10.03 -4.39
N PRO A 87 -6.10 -9.16 -4.41
CA PRO A 87 -4.77 -9.52 -4.89
C PRO A 87 -4.12 -10.57 -3.98
N GLN A 88 -3.09 -11.24 -4.48
CA GLN A 88 -2.28 -12.15 -3.68
C GLN A 88 -1.58 -11.40 -2.54
N PRO A 89 -1.55 -11.97 -1.33
CA PRO A 89 -0.93 -11.33 -0.17
C PRO A 89 0.57 -11.07 -0.39
N ALA A 90 1.01 -9.83 -0.24
CA ALA A 90 2.43 -9.49 -0.29
C ALA A 90 3.05 -9.35 1.11
N GLN A 91 2.25 -8.96 2.11
CA GLN A 91 2.67 -8.67 3.47
C GLN A 91 1.75 -9.36 4.46
N ALA A 92 2.30 -9.66 5.64
CA ALA A 92 1.53 -10.07 6.82
C ALA A 92 1.69 -9.03 7.94
N TRP A 93 0.62 -8.87 8.74
CA TRP A 93 0.56 -7.95 9.86
C TRP A 93 -0.05 -8.63 11.08
N PHE A 94 0.41 -8.27 12.27
CA PHE A 94 -0.29 -8.62 13.49
C PHE A 94 -1.37 -7.59 13.81
N ILE A 95 -2.54 -8.09 14.16
CA ILE A 95 -3.63 -7.31 14.74
C ILE A 95 -4.08 -7.98 16.03
N GLY A 96 -4.75 -7.27 16.90
CA GLY A 96 -5.23 -7.87 18.15
C GLY A 96 -6.34 -7.10 18.81
N GLY A 97 -7.07 -7.81 19.61
CA GLY A 97 -8.22 -7.30 20.36
C GLY A 97 -9.09 -8.44 20.87
N LYS A 98 -10.23 -8.09 21.45
CA LYS A 98 -11.29 -9.06 21.70
C LYS A 98 -12.02 -9.29 20.40
N THR A 99 -12.19 -10.55 20.00
CA THR A 99 -13.04 -10.86 18.85
C THR A 99 -14.47 -10.46 19.22
N ALA A 100 -14.93 -9.33 18.68
CA ALA A 100 -16.35 -9.04 18.73
C ALA A 100 -17.10 -10.15 17.96
N PRO A 101 -18.25 -10.61 18.42
CA PRO A 101 -19.08 -11.46 17.59
C PRO A 101 -19.30 -10.70 16.28
N ILE A 102 -18.87 -11.27 15.17
CA ILE A 102 -19.16 -10.74 13.85
C ILE A 102 -20.68 -10.71 13.79
N GLU A 103 -21.26 -9.53 13.62
CA GLU A 103 -22.68 -9.44 13.31
C GLU A 103 -22.90 -10.34 12.09
N SER A 104 -23.72 -11.36 12.27
CA SER A 104 -23.82 -12.53 11.38
C SER A 104 -24.27 -12.26 9.96
N THR A 105 -24.30 -11.00 9.53
CA THR A 105 -24.75 -10.53 8.23
C THR A 105 -23.62 -9.92 7.35
N LEU A 106 -22.44 -9.71 7.90
CA LEU A 106 -21.32 -9.13 7.16
C LEU A 106 -20.13 -10.07 7.17
N ASP A 107 -19.70 -10.49 5.98
CA ASP A 107 -18.49 -11.32 5.78
C ASP A 107 -17.19 -10.55 6.05
N PHE A 108 -17.27 -9.28 6.42
CA PHE A 108 -16.13 -8.41 6.69
C PHE A 108 -16.43 -7.46 7.87
N THR A 109 -15.40 -6.99 8.53
CA THR A 109 -15.48 -6.03 9.62
C THR A 109 -14.37 -4.99 9.54
N PHE A 110 -14.56 -3.90 10.23
CA PHE A 110 -13.59 -2.84 10.38
C PHE A 110 -12.63 -3.15 11.53
N TRP A 111 -11.32 -2.93 11.30
CA TRP A 111 -10.31 -3.17 12.32
C TRP A 111 -9.18 -2.14 12.28
N GLN A 112 -8.58 -1.89 13.45
CA GLN A 112 -7.36 -1.09 13.53
C GLN A 112 -6.20 -1.86 12.91
N ALA A 113 -5.51 -1.22 11.95
CA ALA A 113 -4.42 -1.79 11.19
C ALA A 113 -3.30 -0.77 10.96
N ASN A 114 -2.20 -1.19 10.35
CA ASN A 114 -1.16 -0.28 9.88
C ASN A 114 -1.68 0.52 8.66
N PRO A 115 -1.42 1.84 8.56
CA PRO A 115 -1.74 2.61 7.36
C PRO A 115 -1.10 2.06 6.07
N GLU A 116 0.03 1.37 6.19
CA GLU A 116 0.74 0.73 5.07
C GLU A 116 0.11 -0.61 4.63
N THR A 117 -0.92 -1.10 5.34
CA THR A 117 -1.64 -2.31 4.96
C THR A 117 -2.20 -2.14 3.54
N GLN A 118 -1.97 -3.11 2.67
CA GLN A 118 -2.51 -3.13 1.33
C GLN A 118 -3.65 -4.16 1.24
N LYS A 119 -4.60 -3.89 0.34
CA LYS A 119 -5.66 -4.85 0.01
C LYS A 119 -5.03 -6.19 -0.38
N GLY A 120 -5.51 -7.27 0.21
CA GLY A 120 -4.96 -8.62 0.03
C GLY A 120 -4.00 -9.07 1.13
N ASP A 121 -3.44 -8.15 1.92
CA ASP A 121 -2.50 -8.50 3.00
C ASP A 121 -3.13 -9.44 4.04
N ILE A 122 -2.28 -10.26 4.64
CA ILE A 122 -2.67 -11.20 5.70
C ILE A 122 -2.65 -10.48 7.04
N LEU A 123 -3.73 -10.65 7.82
CA LEU A 123 -3.85 -10.08 9.15
C LEU A 123 -3.97 -11.20 10.17
N VAL A 124 -2.92 -11.41 10.95
CA VAL A 124 -2.82 -12.45 11.98
C VAL A 124 -3.41 -11.91 13.28
N HIS A 125 -4.53 -12.46 13.71
CA HIS A 125 -5.26 -11.95 14.86
C HIS A 125 -4.84 -12.62 16.16
N TYR A 126 -4.34 -11.81 17.09
CA TYR A 126 -4.10 -12.19 18.47
C TYR A 126 -5.29 -11.78 19.34
N GLU A 127 -6.01 -12.75 19.86
CA GLU A 127 -7.10 -12.50 20.81
C GLU A 127 -6.52 -12.24 22.19
N THR A 128 -6.88 -11.09 22.78
CA THR A 128 -6.39 -10.67 24.10
C THR A 128 -7.02 -11.48 25.23
N SER A 129 -6.58 -11.23 26.49
CA SER A 129 -7.14 -11.90 27.67
C SER A 129 -8.68 -11.90 27.68
N PRO A 130 -9.32 -13.05 28.04
CA PRO A 130 -8.75 -14.22 28.70
C PRO A 130 -8.13 -15.28 27.76
N VAL A 131 -8.35 -15.21 26.43
CA VAL A 131 -7.91 -16.22 25.47
C VAL A 131 -6.38 -16.23 25.32
N SER A 132 -5.79 -15.06 25.16
CA SER A 132 -4.34 -14.83 25.03
C SER A 132 -3.65 -15.79 24.02
N ALA A 133 -4.17 -15.80 22.78
CA ALA A 133 -3.71 -16.69 21.71
C ALA A 133 -3.88 -16.06 20.33
N ILE A 134 -3.09 -16.50 19.35
CA ILE A 134 -3.41 -16.32 17.94
C ILE A 134 -4.53 -17.29 17.59
N THR A 135 -5.65 -16.81 17.06
CA THR A 135 -6.88 -17.59 16.88
C THR A 135 -7.34 -17.71 15.44
N CYS A 136 -7.05 -16.74 14.60
CA CYS A 136 -7.49 -16.73 13.23
C CYS A 136 -6.62 -15.82 12.35
N LEU A 137 -6.77 -15.99 11.04
CA LEU A 137 -6.24 -15.12 10.01
C LEU A 137 -7.39 -14.39 9.31
N TRP A 138 -7.11 -13.18 8.84
CA TRP A 138 -8.00 -12.37 8.02
C TRP A 138 -7.26 -11.88 6.79
N ILE A 139 -8.02 -11.45 5.78
CA ILE A 139 -7.48 -10.80 4.59
C ILE A 139 -7.96 -9.35 4.57
N ALA A 140 -7.05 -8.42 4.32
CA ALA A 140 -7.38 -7.02 4.11
C ALA A 140 -8.26 -6.86 2.87
N GLN A 141 -9.44 -6.28 3.03
CA GLN A 141 -10.40 -6.04 1.95
C GLN A 141 -10.19 -4.68 1.29
N THR A 142 -9.48 -3.78 1.97
CA THR A 142 -9.13 -2.43 1.49
C THR A 142 -7.71 -2.11 1.88
N ASP A 143 -7.13 -1.08 1.25
CA ASP A 143 -5.90 -0.48 1.75
C ASP A 143 -6.11 0.17 3.11
N GLY A 144 -5.03 0.32 3.86
CA GLY A 144 -5.03 1.00 5.14
C GLY A 144 -5.17 2.51 4.97
N VAL A 145 -5.92 3.14 5.85
CA VAL A 145 -6.09 4.60 5.87
C VAL A 145 -5.85 5.16 7.27
N ILE A 146 -5.36 6.39 7.35
CA ILE A 146 -5.32 7.14 8.60
C ILE A 146 -6.65 7.86 8.77
N ASP A 147 -7.36 7.59 9.87
CA ASP A 147 -8.60 8.28 10.20
C ASP A 147 -8.28 9.55 11.01
N PRO A 148 -8.49 10.76 10.45
CA PRO A 148 -8.21 12.01 11.14
C PRO A 148 -9.22 12.34 12.24
N PHE A 149 -10.41 11.71 12.24
CA PHE A 149 -11.50 11.94 13.19
C PHE A 149 -11.49 10.98 14.37
N PHE A 150 -10.88 9.79 14.20
CA PHE A 150 -10.89 8.75 15.21
C PHE A 150 -9.46 8.43 15.69
N HIS A 151 -8.93 9.28 16.55
CA HIS A 151 -7.65 9.12 17.24
C HIS A 151 -6.42 8.94 16.33
N TYR A 152 -6.50 9.26 15.05
CA TYR A 152 -5.41 9.02 14.09
C TYR A 152 -4.94 7.57 14.05
N TYR A 153 -5.83 6.63 14.17
CA TYR A 153 -5.51 5.24 13.95
C TYR A 153 -5.54 4.88 12.47
N GLY A 154 -4.57 4.06 12.06
CA GLY A 154 -4.67 3.33 10.81
C GLY A 154 -5.78 2.28 10.90
N ASN A 155 -6.57 2.15 9.86
CA ASN A 155 -7.70 1.24 9.81
C ASN A 155 -7.80 0.57 8.45
N THR A 156 -8.41 -0.61 8.40
CA THR A 156 -8.78 -1.30 7.17
C THR A 156 -10.03 -2.14 7.38
N TYR A 157 -10.67 -2.57 6.31
CA TYR A 157 -11.63 -3.67 6.37
C TYR A 157 -10.90 -5.00 6.32
N ILE A 158 -11.35 -5.94 7.14
CA ILE A 158 -10.87 -7.31 7.17
C ILE A 158 -12.03 -8.27 6.90
N GLY A 159 -11.79 -9.28 6.09
CA GLY A 159 -12.75 -10.31 5.71
C GLY A 159 -12.08 -11.65 5.50
N ASN A 160 -12.80 -12.59 4.93
CA ASN A 160 -12.28 -13.95 4.61
C ASN A 160 -11.59 -14.59 5.82
N LYS A 161 -12.28 -14.57 6.98
CA LYS A 161 -11.77 -15.14 8.23
C LYS A 161 -11.49 -16.63 8.08
N ILE A 162 -10.30 -17.04 8.52
CA ILE A 162 -9.91 -18.45 8.61
C ILE A 162 -9.54 -18.74 10.06
N ASP A 163 -10.35 -19.56 10.73
CA ASP A 163 -10.04 -20.00 12.09
C ASP A 163 -8.93 -21.04 12.06
N ILE A 164 -7.99 -20.94 12.99
CA ILE A 164 -6.84 -21.84 13.13
C ILE A 164 -6.81 -22.43 14.54
N PRO A 165 -6.10 -23.56 14.76
CA PRO A 165 -5.82 -24.04 16.10
C PRO A 165 -5.14 -22.93 16.92
N HIS A 166 -5.66 -22.65 18.10
CA HIS A 166 -5.14 -21.59 18.95
C HIS A 166 -3.64 -21.80 19.26
N ILE A 167 -2.85 -20.79 18.98
CA ILE A 167 -1.43 -20.73 19.38
C ILE A 167 -1.32 -19.79 20.56
N SER A 168 -1.28 -20.36 21.76
CA SER A 168 -1.29 -19.58 23.00
C SER A 168 0.00 -18.77 23.20
N LEU A 169 -0.09 -17.69 23.97
CA LEU A 169 1.08 -16.91 24.38
C LEU A 169 2.14 -17.77 25.09
N LYS A 170 1.71 -18.79 25.83
CA LYS A 170 2.60 -19.74 26.51
C LYS A 170 3.42 -20.51 25.46
N GLU A 171 2.76 -21.09 24.44
CA GLU A 171 3.44 -21.83 23.38
C GLU A 171 4.40 -20.94 22.59
N LEU A 172 4.01 -19.69 22.29
CA LEU A 172 4.89 -18.72 21.62
C LEU A 172 6.14 -18.39 22.46
N ARG A 173 6.03 -18.35 23.79
CA ARG A 173 7.18 -18.14 24.68
C ARG A 173 8.09 -19.35 24.82
N GLU A 174 7.55 -20.55 24.67
CA GLU A 174 8.29 -21.82 24.71
C GLU A 174 8.90 -22.17 23.34
N ASP A 175 8.42 -21.56 22.27
CA ASP A 175 8.94 -21.78 20.92
C ASP A 175 10.31 -21.11 20.73
N LYS A 176 11.25 -21.84 20.07
CA LYS A 176 12.63 -21.38 19.88
C LYS A 176 12.74 -20.07 19.09
N TYR A 177 11.85 -19.87 18.14
CA TYR A 177 11.83 -18.69 17.29
C TYR A 177 11.09 -17.53 17.98
N PHE A 178 9.83 -17.76 18.35
CA PHE A 178 8.96 -16.72 18.88
C PHE A 178 9.31 -16.25 20.30
N SER A 179 10.04 -17.04 21.10
CA SER A 179 10.47 -16.62 22.45
C SER A 179 11.26 -15.29 22.44
N ASN A 180 11.97 -15.02 21.35
CA ASN A 180 12.75 -13.79 21.17
C ASN A 180 11.97 -12.68 20.46
N HIS A 181 10.79 -12.96 19.92
CA HIS A 181 10.01 -11.99 19.15
C HIS A 181 9.53 -10.82 20.05
N PRO A 182 9.72 -9.55 19.64
CA PRO A 182 9.42 -8.39 20.48
C PRO A 182 7.97 -8.32 20.98
N LEU A 183 6.98 -8.70 20.16
CA LEU A 183 5.57 -8.74 20.58
C LEU A 183 5.31 -9.80 21.64
N VAL A 184 5.90 -10.99 21.51
CA VAL A 184 5.76 -12.07 22.50
C VAL A 184 6.32 -11.64 23.84
N ARG A 185 7.50 -10.99 23.83
CA ARG A 185 8.13 -10.43 25.04
C ARG A 185 7.30 -9.33 25.69
N LYS A 186 6.54 -8.56 24.92
CA LYS A 186 5.64 -7.50 25.40
C LYS A 186 4.19 -7.97 25.63
N ASN A 187 3.93 -9.30 25.60
CA ASN A 187 2.58 -9.86 25.72
C ASN A 187 1.59 -9.29 24.71
N PHE A 188 2.04 -9.04 23.49
CA PHE A 188 1.28 -8.43 22.40
C PHE A 188 0.74 -7.02 22.72
N GLN A 189 1.35 -6.28 23.63
CA GLN A 189 1.03 -4.88 23.84
C GLN A 189 1.43 -4.07 22.61
N GLY A 190 0.48 -3.28 22.07
CA GLY A 190 0.68 -2.49 20.86
C GLY A 190 0.72 -3.33 19.58
N VAL A 191 0.01 -4.43 19.55
CA VAL A 191 0.01 -5.42 18.45
C VAL A 191 -0.58 -4.87 17.14
N ASN A 192 -1.55 -3.97 17.20
CA ASN A 192 -2.27 -3.53 16.01
C ASN A 192 -1.35 -2.83 15.00
N GLY A 193 -1.24 -3.41 13.81
CA GLY A 193 -0.42 -2.90 12.72
C GLY A 193 1.08 -3.19 12.87
N TRP A 194 1.46 -4.14 13.71
CA TRP A 194 2.84 -4.59 13.77
C TRP A 194 3.18 -5.46 12.55
N SER A 195 4.24 -5.10 11.84
CA SER A 195 4.70 -5.86 10.68
C SER A 195 5.12 -7.27 11.09
N MET A 196 4.69 -8.25 10.32
CA MET A 196 5.06 -9.65 10.45
C MET A 196 5.93 -10.04 9.27
N SER A 197 7.19 -10.41 9.51
CA SER A 197 8.09 -10.84 8.45
C SER A 197 7.64 -12.15 7.79
N GLY A 198 8.13 -12.43 6.59
CA GLY A 198 7.90 -13.71 5.92
C GLY A 198 8.43 -14.89 6.74
N ALA A 199 9.53 -14.69 7.48
CA ALA A 199 10.06 -15.68 8.40
C ALA A 199 9.12 -15.93 9.59
N ASP A 200 8.58 -14.84 10.20
CA ASP A 200 7.58 -14.96 11.27
C ASP A 200 6.35 -15.73 10.81
N TYR A 201 5.86 -15.39 9.61
CA TYR A 201 4.68 -16.07 9.05
C TYR A 201 4.96 -17.55 8.77
N SER A 202 6.11 -17.88 8.21
CA SER A 202 6.52 -19.27 7.98
C SER A 202 6.61 -20.09 9.26
N GLU A 203 7.16 -19.49 10.33
CA GLU A 203 7.25 -20.13 11.64
C GLU A 203 5.86 -20.31 12.30
N LEU A 204 4.96 -19.34 12.13
CA LEU A 204 3.56 -19.48 12.54
C LEU A 204 2.89 -20.65 11.81
N LEU A 205 3.05 -20.76 10.49
CA LEU A 205 2.52 -21.88 9.71
C LEU A 205 3.09 -23.22 10.19
N ARG A 206 4.38 -23.29 10.56
CA ARG A 206 5.00 -24.48 11.17
C ARG A 206 4.29 -24.88 12.45
N MET A 207 4.02 -23.90 13.35
CA MET A 207 3.32 -24.17 14.62
C MET A 207 1.88 -24.64 14.39
N ILE A 208 1.16 -24.03 13.43
CA ILE A 208 -0.19 -24.43 13.06
C ILE A 208 -0.21 -25.86 12.51
N LYS A 209 0.73 -26.19 11.61
CA LYS A 209 0.88 -27.53 11.05
C LYS A 209 1.20 -28.57 12.11
N ALA A 210 2.01 -28.24 13.10
CA ALA A 210 2.34 -29.12 14.22
C ALA A 210 1.11 -29.49 15.06
N LYS A 211 0.03 -28.72 15.00
CA LYS A 211 -1.28 -29.03 15.62
C LYS A 211 -2.21 -29.83 14.71
N GLY A 212 -1.73 -30.33 13.58
CA GLY A 212 -2.48 -31.17 12.66
C GLY A 212 -3.41 -30.40 11.71
N PHE A 213 -3.26 -29.08 11.60
CA PHE A 213 -4.05 -28.28 10.68
C PHE A 213 -3.42 -28.28 9.28
N ASP A 214 -4.26 -28.37 8.26
CA ASP A 214 -3.81 -28.28 6.86
C ASP A 214 -3.46 -26.81 6.53
N THR A 215 -2.18 -26.53 6.42
CA THR A 215 -1.67 -25.18 6.09
C THR A 215 -1.75 -24.86 4.60
N ASP A 216 -2.11 -25.80 3.73
CA ASP A 216 -2.24 -25.51 2.28
C ASP A 216 -3.50 -24.69 1.97
N VAL A 217 -4.48 -24.70 2.87
CA VAL A 217 -5.68 -23.85 2.78
C VAL A 217 -5.44 -22.41 3.25
N LEU A 218 -4.30 -22.14 3.90
CA LEU A 218 -3.97 -20.81 4.40
C LEU A 218 -3.35 -19.96 3.29
N PRO A 219 -3.59 -18.64 3.30
CA PRO A 219 -2.98 -17.73 2.34
C PRO A 219 -1.45 -17.82 2.45
N LYS A 220 -0.77 -17.78 1.33
CA LYS A 220 0.70 -17.77 1.26
C LYS A 220 1.14 -16.39 0.80
N LEU A 221 2.21 -15.89 1.42
CA LEU A 221 2.80 -14.64 0.96
C LEU A 221 3.26 -14.80 -0.49
N TYR A 222 2.86 -13.86 -1.31
CA TYR A 222 3.24 -13.85 -2.71
C TYR A 222 4.73 -13.52 -2.85
N VAL A 223 5.39 -14.30 -3.69
CA VAL A 223 6.78 -14.10 -4.07
C VAL A 223 6.86 -14.19 -5.59
N PRO A 224 7.44 -13.21 -6.28
CA PRO A 224 7.58 -13.30 -7.71
C PRO A 224 8.51 -14.46 -8.06
N THR A 225 8.09 -15.26 -9.03
CA THR A 225 8.98 -16.22 -9.67
C THR A 225 9.67 -15.49 -10.81
N LEU A 226 10.91 -15.12 -10.60
CA LEU A 226 11.69 -14.51 -11.67
C LEU A 226 12.13 -15.57 -12.69
N PRO A 227 12.12 -15.23 -13.97
CA PRO A 227 12.52 -16.17 -15.01
C PRO A 227 13.99 -16.57 -14.81
N LYS A 228 14.28 -17.89 -14.82
CA LYS A 228 15.65 -18.42 -14.68
C LYS A 228 16.22 -18.83 -16.02
N GLY A 229 17.50 -18.59 -16.22
CA GLY A 229 18.19 -19.02 -17.46
C GLY A 229 17.88 -18.18 -18.68
N ILE A 230 17.39 -16.96 -18.51
CA ILE A 230 17.16 -16.04 -19.62
C ILE A 230 18.51 -15.51 -20.11
N VAL A 231 18.63 -15.43 -21.44
CA VAL A 231 19.73 -14.71 -22.08
C VAL A 231 19.31 -13.25 -22.26
N ILE A 232 20.04 -12.34 -21.67
CA ILE A 232 19.82 -10.88 -21.77
C ILE A 232 20.97 -10.32 -22.58
N GLU A 233 20.67 -9.91 -23.80
CA GLU A 233 21.65 -9.39 -24.75
C GLU A 233 21.50 -7.88 -25.00
N TYR A 234 20.27 -7.36 -24.82
CA TYR A 234 19.91 -5.97 -25.10
C TYR A 234 19.25 -5.30 -23.91
N GLU A 235 19.21 -3.97 -23.90
CA GLU A 235 18.56 -3.16 -22.85
C GLU A 235 17.06 -3.48 -22.75
N HIS A 236 16.36 -3.64 -23.89
CA HIS A 236 14.96 -4.00 -23.90
C HIS A 236 14.66 -5.40 -23.30
N ASP A 237 15.65 -6.31 -23.26
CA ASP A 237 15.48 -7.59 -22.60
C ASP A 237 15.39 -7.42 -21.07
N VAL A 238 16.18 -6.48 -20.51
CA VAL A 238 16.06 -6.10 -19.09
C VAL A 238 14.67 -5.58 -18.78
N GLU A 239 14.12 -4.74 -19.65
CA GLU A 239 12.78 -4.20 -19.51
C GLU A 239 11.70 -5.30 -19.56
N GLN A 240 11.68 -6.08 -20.63
CA GLN A 240 10.60 -7.03 -20.91
C GLN A 240 10.70 -8.33 -20.12
N LEU A 241 11.90 -8.80 -19.80
CA LEU A 241 12.10 -10.11 -19.18
C LEU A 241 12.34 -10.03 -17.66
N LEU A 242 12.69 -8.87 -17.13
CA LEU A 242 12.92 -8.67 -15.70
C LEU A 242 12.00 -7.61 -15.10
N LEU A 243 12.01 -6.39 -15.63
CA LEU A 243 11.32 -5.25 -15.03
C LEU A 243 9.80 -5.37 -15.16
N GLU A 244 9.25 -5.59 -16.36
CA GLU A 244 7.79 -5.70 -16.54
C GLU A 244 7.18 -6.87 -15.76
N PRO A 245 7.77 -8.09 -15.74
CA PRO A 245 7.30 -9.16 -14.88
C PRO A 245 7.31 -8.79 -13.39
N LEU A 246 8.33 -8.04 -12.93
CA LEU A 246 8.40 -7.56 -11.56
C LEU A 246 7.26 -6.56 -11.27
N LEU A 247 7.05 -5.57 -12.12
CA LEU A 247 5.96 -4.58 -11.95
C LEU A 247 4.58 -5.26 -11.97
N ASN A 248 4.36 -6.20 -12.89
CA ASN A 248 3.12 -6.98 -12.94
C ASN A 248 2.94 -7.83 -11.67
N SER A 249 4.03 -8.37 -11.12
CA SER A 249 4.01 -9.10 -9.85
C SER A 249 3.63 -8.21 -8.66
N MET A 250 3.93 -6.92 -8.72
CA MET A 250 3.49 -5.92 -7.75
C MET A 250 2.01 -5.54 -7.91
N GLY A 251 1.35 -6.04 -8.96
CA GLY A 251 -0.04 -5.72 -9.29
C GLY A 251 -0.18 -4.44 -10.12
N TRP A 252 0.90 -3.96 -10.71
CA TRP A 252 0.92 -2.76 -11.55
C TRP A 252 0.96 -3.13 -13.04
N TYR A 253 0.11 -2.48 -13.81
CA TYR A 253 -0.12 -2.78 -15.22
C TYR A 253 0.12 -1.57 -16.10
N GLU A 254 0.65 -1.79 -17.31
CA GLU A 254 0.90 -0.74 -18.28
C GLU A 254 -0.40 0.02 -18.61
N LYS A 255 -0.29 1.32 -18.80
CA LYS A 255 -1.37 2.29 -19.08
C LYS A 255 -2.36 2.52 -17.92
N LYS A 256 -2.25 1.77 -16.83
CA LYS A 256 -3.04 1.96 -15.62
C LYS A 256 -2.16 2.52 -14.49
N ASP A 257 -1.13 1.77 -14.13
CA ASP A 257 -0.27 2.09 -12.98
C ASP A 257 1.10 2.61 -13.42
N PHE A 258 1.53 2.23 -14.63
CA PHE A 258 2.74 2.75 -15.25
C PHE A 258 2.59 2.96 -16.76
N ILE A 259 3.45 3.79 -17.32
CA ILE A 259 3.57 4.03 -18.76
C ILE A 259 5.04 3.96 -19.17
N ARG A 260 5.28 3.40 -20.34
CA ARG A 260 6.60 3.42 -21.00
C ARG A 260 6.76 4.67 -21.83
N GLN A 261 7.95 5.24 -21.83
CA GLN A 261 8.33 6.37 -22.65
C GLN A 261 7.33 7.55 -22.56
N LEU A 262 7.00 7.95 -21.32
CA LEU A 262 6.17 9.12 -21.09
C LEU A 262 6.77 10.35 -21.77
N PRO A 263 6.10 10.99 -22.76
CA PRO A 263 6.65 12.13 -23.44
C PRO A 263 6.63 13.38 -22.55
N ILE A 264 7.80 13.87 -22.16
CA ILE A 264 7.96 15.06 -21.31
C ILE A 264 8.45 16.22 -22.16
N GLN A 265 7.80 17.36 -22.05
CA GLN A 265 8.24 18.59 -22.72
C GLN A 265 9.49 19.17 -22.00
N ALA A 266 10.65 19.14 -22.66
CA ALA A 266 11.93 19.62 -22.11
C ALA A 266 12.41 20.95 -22.71
N GLY A 267 11.51 21.68 -23.39
CA GLY A 267 11.78 22.94 -24.07
C GLY A 267 11.03 23.10 -25.37
N ARG A 268 11.21 24.20 -26.11
CA ARG A 268 10.53 24.40 -27.39
C ARG A 268 10.94 23.35 -28.41
N GLY A 269 10.02 22.40 -28.72
CA GLY A 269 10.21 21.38 -29.75
C GLY A 269 11.07 20.19 -29.32
N HIS A 270 11.50 20.11 -28.06
CA HIS A 270 12.27 18.98 -27.54
C HIS A 270 11.44 18.20 -26.52
N ARG A 271 11.32 16.89 -26.74
CA ARG A 271 10.74 15.94 -25.79
C ARG A 271 11.80 14.96 -25.34
N VAL A 272 11.70 14.56 -24.08
CA VAL A 272 12.49 13.49 -23.49
C VAL A 272 11.56 12.38 -23.01
N PHE A 273 12.07 11.17 -22.93
CA PHE A 273 11.28 9.97 -22.71
C PHE A 273 12.01 9.11 -21.67
N PRO A 274 11.57 9.09 -20.39
CA PRO A 274 12.05 8.09 -19.44
C PRO A 274 11.56 6.71 -19.87
N ASP A 275 12.30 5.66 -19.54
CA ASP A 275 11.93 4.31 -19.94
C ASP A 275 10.59 3.92 -19.31
N TYR A 276 10.43 4.15 -17.99
CA TYR A 276 9.15 3.93 -17.27
C TYR A 276 8.84 5.07 -16.31
N ALA A 277 7.56 5.41 -16.24
CA ALA A 277 6.98 6.35 -15.27
C ALA A 277 5.83 5.65 -14.53
N LEU A 278 5.93 5.54 -13.18
CA LEU A 278 4.93 4.89 -12.34
C LEU A 278 4.09 5.95 -11.58
N HIS A 279 2.83 5.60 -11.31
CA HIS A 279 1.88 6.46 -10.63
C HIS A 279 1.86 7.84 -11.29
N TYR A 280 1.59 7.83 -12.59
CA TYR A 280 1.76 8.97 -13.49
C TYR A 280 0.47 9.71 -13.77
N ASP A 281 0.60 10.99 -14.11
CA ASP A 281 -0.41 11.81 -14.77
C ASP A 281 0.14 12.23 -16.14
N ASN A 282 -0.63 11.97 -17.17
CA ASN A 282 -0.24 12.23 -18.57
C ASN A 282 -0.97 13.46 -19.13
N LYS A 283 -1.28 14.43 -18.30
CA LYS A 283 -1.92 15.66 -18.76
C LYS A 283 -0.90 16.50 -19.51
N PRO A 284 -1.16 16.86 -20.79
CA PRO A 284 -0.22 17.62 -21.62
C PRO A 284 0.26 18.91 -20.93
N ASP A 285 1.57 19.14 -20.91
CA ASP A 285 2.27 20.26 -20.27
C ASP A 285 2.20 20.30 -18.72
N GLU A 286 1.61 19.29 -18.09
CA GLU A 286 1.54 19.11 -16.62
C GLU A 286 1.84 17.67 -16.22
N GLU A 287 2.64 16.97 -17.03
CA GLU A 287 3.00 15.56 -16.78
C GLU A 287 3.68 15.40 -15.42
N LYS A 288 3.30 14.34 -14.69
CA LYS A 288 3.86 14.00 -13.38
C LYS A 288 4.07 12.49 -13.28
N ALA A 289 5.02 12.06 -12.48
CA ALA A 289 5.18 10.67 -12.09
C ALA A 289 5.84 10.58 -10.72
N LYS A 290 5.35 9.69 -9.88
CA LYS A 290 5.91 9.48 -8.54
C LYS A 290 7.25 8.78 -8.57
N VAL A 291 7.41 7.80 -9.45
CA VAL A 291 8.63 7.00 -9.61
C VAL A 291 9.04 6.98 -11.08
N LEU A 292 10.33 7.14 -11.31
CA LEU A 292 10.96 6.93 -12.61
C LEU A 292 11.86 5.72 -12.59
N ILE A 293 11.86 4.94 -13.66
CA ILE A 293 12.79 3.83 -13.84
C ILE A 293 13.54 4.03 -15.15
N GLU A 294 14.87 3.91 -15.10
CA GLU A 294 15.78 3.85 -16.23
C GLU A 294 16.41 2.47 -16.27
N ALA A 295 16.28 1.81 -17.39
CA ALA A 295 16.88 0.51 -17.65
C ALA A 295 18.19 0.67 -18.43
N LYS A 296 19.16 -0.17 -18.16
CA LYS A 296 20.41 -0.28 -18.88
C LYS A 296 20.77 -1.74 -19.06
N LEU A 297 21.46 -2.09 -20.13
CA LEU A 297 21.95 -3.46 -20.28
C LEU A 297 22.94 -3.80 -19.16
N HIS A 298 23.85 -2.88 -18.87
CA HIS A 298 24.89 -3.01 -17.83
C HIS A 298 25.25 -1.67 -17.20
N MET A 299 25.44 -1.66 -15.90
CA MET A 299 26.06 -0.58 -15.14
C MET A 299 27.33 -1.12 -14.45
N LYS A 300 28.42 -1.33 -15.26
CA LYS A 300 29.63 -2.06 -14.83
C LYS A 300 30.50 -1.29 -13.83
N ASN A 301 30.41 0.02 -13.84
CA ASN A 301 31.29 0.87 -13.05
C ASN A 301 30.54 2.14 -12.58
N ASN A 302 31.19 2.89 -11.69
CA ASN A 302 30.59 4.10 -11.13
C ASN A 302 30.28 5.20 -12.18
N GLN A 303 30.96 5.21 -13.33
CA GLN A 303 30.69 6.19 -14.38
C GLN A 303 29.38 5.86 -15.12
N ASP A 304 29.12 4.57 -15.36
CA ASP A 304 27.87 4.11 -15.97
C ASP A 304 26.68 4.44 -15.07
N ILE A 305 26.82 4.14 -13.75
CA ILE A 305 25.80 4.46 -12.75
C ILE A 305 25.57 5.97 -12.67
N GLU A 306 26.66 6.77 -12.70
CA GLU A 306 26.56 8.24 -12.67
C GLU A 306 25.84 8.79 -13.89
N ALA A 307 26.14 8.30 -15.07
CA ALA A 307 25.49 8.73 -16.30
C ALA A 307 23.99 8.43 -16.28
N ALA A 308 23.61 7.20 -15.91
CA ALA A 308 22.22 6.79 -15.77
C ALA A 308 21.50 7.61 -14.67
N PHE A 309 22.15 7.83 -13.53
CA PHE A 309 21.59 8.63 -12.43
C PHE A 309 21.35 10.10 -12.85
N LEU A 310 22.28 10.74 -13.52
CA LEU A 310 22.13 12.11 -13.99
C LEU A 310 21.00 12.25 -15.00
N GLN A 311 20.85 11.28 -15.91
CA GLN A 311 19.74 11.21 -16.84
C GLN A 311 18.42 11.10 -16.10
N ALA A 312 18.24 10.08 -15.27
CA ALA A 312 17.02 9.83 -14.51
C ALA A 312 16.68 11.00 -13.58
N ARG A 313 17.67 11.60 -12.91
CA ARG A 313 17.46 12.76 -12.04
C ARG A 313 16.97 13.99 -12.82
N SER A 314 17.41 14.18 -14.07
CA SER A 314 16.91 15.28 -14.88
C SER A 314 15.42 15.13 -15.20
N TYR A 315 15.00 13.92 -15.55
CA TYR A 315 13.59 13.59 -15.81
C TYR A 315 12.74 13.67 -14.52
N ALA A 316 13.27 13.14 -13.41
CA ALA A 316 12.60 13.19 -12.11
C ALA A 316 12.33 14.61 -11.62
N ARG A 317 13.20 15.57 -11.95
CA ARG A 317 12.96 16.98 -11.65
C ARG A 317 11.84 17.60 -12.48
N LEU A 318 11.72 17.22 -13.74
CA LEU A 318 10.65 17.68 -14.62
C LEU A 318 9.29 17.13 -14.18
N LEU A 319 9.23 15.86 -13.78
CA LEU A 319 8.00 15.17 -13.39
C LEU A 319 7.65 15.30 -11.90
N GLY A 320 8.52 15.92 -11.09
CA GLY A 320 8.30 16.04 -9.64
C GLY A 320 8.40 14.73 -8.88
N SER A 321 9.17 13.75 -9.39
CA SER A 321 9.23 12.41 -8.83
C SER A 321 9.85 12.37 -7.43
N SER A 322 9.42 11.39 -6.64
CA SER A 322 9.87 11.11 -5.27
C SER A 322 10.89 9.98 -5.20
N ALA A 323 10.94 9.12 -6.22
CA ALA A 323 11.94 8.07 -6.34
C ALA A 323 12.46 7.90 -7.78
N ILE A 324 13.69 7.39 -7.86
CA ILE A 324 14.35 6.97 -9.10
C ILE A 324 14.78 5.52 -8.90
N VAL A 325 14.56 4.69 -9.90
CA VAL A 325 15.13 3.35 -9.99
C VAL A 325 16.04 3.28 -11.19
N LEU A 326 17.25 2.82 -11.00
CA LEU A 326 18.11 2.39 -12.07
C LEU A 326 18.17 0.87 -12.04
N CYS A 327 17.96 0.21 -13.15
CA CYS A 327 18.09 -1.24 -13.21
C CYS A 327 18.95 -1.69 -14.40
N ASP A 328 19.66 -2.79 -14.19
CA ASP A 328 20.32 -3.51 -15.25
C ASP A 328 20.03 -5.02 -15.11
N LYS A 329 20.69 -5.85 -15.91
CA LYS A 329 20.48 -7.29 -15.89
C LYS A 329 20.86 -7.98 -14.56
N ASP A 330 21.60 -7.30 -13.68
CA ASP A 330 22.15 -7.89 -12.46
C ASP A 330 21.43 -7.37 -11.19
N TYR A 331 20.97 -6.10 -11.19
CA TYR A 331 20.42 -5.47 -9.99
C TYR A 331 19.56 -4.23 -10.27
N LEU A 332 18.89 -3.76 -9.21
CA LEU A 332 18.20 -2.46 -9.17
C LEU A 332 18.84 -1.57 -8.10
N LEU A 333 18.91 -0.26 -8.36
CA LEU A 333 19.29 0.78 -7.40
C LEU A 333 18.09 1.70 -7.20
N VAL A 334 17.60 1.82 -5.99
CA VAL A 334 16.46 2.67 -5.63
C VAL A 334 16.95 3.88 -4.86
N TYR A 335 16.69 5.05 -5.39
CA TYR A 335 17.01 6.36 -4.81
C TYR A 335 15.72 7.01 -4.35
N GLU A 336 15.61 7.32 -3.07
CA GLU A 336 14.48 8.05 -2.49
C GLU A 336 14.87 9.52 -2.31
N LYS A 337 13.99 10.43 -2.75
CA LYS A 337 14.19 11.85 -2.58
C LYS A 337 13.93 12.24 -1.12
N LYS A 338 14.92 12.88 -0.48
CA LYS A 338 14.73 13.60 0.78
C LYS A 338 14.46 15.07 0.45
N ASP A 339 15.47 15.93 0.53
CA ASP A 339 15.39 17.30 -0.04
C ASP A 339 15.73 17.27 -1.53
N ASN A 340 16.75 16.48 -1.90
CA ASN A 340 17.20 16.21 -3.27
C ASN A 340 17.56 14.73 -3.41
N PHE A 341 17.70 14.26 -4.66
CA PHE A 341 18.29 12.97 -4.93
C PHE A 341 19.80 13.02 -4.70
N ASP A 342 20.27 12.15 -3.83
CA ASP A 342 21.68 11.96 -3.52
C ASP A 342 22.17 10.70 -4.23
N ARG A 343 23.24 10.87 -5.04
CA ARG A 343 23.85 9.78 -5.82
C ARG A 343 24.37 8.64 -4.96
N ASP A 344 24.88 8.94 -3.78
CA ASP A 344 25.51 7.96 -2.90
C ASP A 344 24.53 7.34 -1.92
N SER A 345 23.27 7.79 -1.92
CA SER A 345 22.20 7.32 -1.05
C SER A 345 21.18 6.50 -1.83
N TYR A 346 21.44 5.21 -1.97
CA TYR A 346 20.54 4.27 -2.64
C TYR A 346 20.44 2.95 -1.87
N LYS A 347 19.35 2.23 -2.09
CA LYS A 347 19.22 0.81 -1.72
C LYS A 347 19.41 -0.05 -2.97
N LYS A 348 20.27 -1.06 -2.85
CA LYS A 348 20.54 -2.02 -3.93
C LYS A 348 19.77 -3.31 -3.69
N TYR A 349 19.18 -3.85 -4.75
CA TYR A 349 18.49 -5.14 -4.76
C TYR A 349 19.00 -5.98 -5.93
N TYR A 350 19.39 -7.23 -5.67
CA TYR A 350 19.67 -8.18 -6.73
C TYR A 350 18.39 -8.90 -7.14
N TRP A 351 18.22 -9.19 -8.42
CA TRP A 351 17.01 -9.84 -8.91
C TRP A 351 16.67 -11.13 -8.14
N GLY A 352 17.66 -12.00 -7.86
CA GLY A 352 17.45 -13.23 -7.10
C GLY A 352 16.99 -13.02 -5.64
N GLU A 353 17.29 -11.87 -5.04
CA GLU A 353 16.85 -11.56 -3.67
C GLU A 353 15.36 -11.24 -3.61
N LEU A 354 14.75 -10.82 -4.75
CA LEU A 354 13.33 -10.52 -4.83
C LEU A 354 12.43 -11.77 -4.74
N GLU A 355 13.01 -12.98 -4.79
CA GLU A 355 12.29 -14.22 -4.45
C GLU A 355 12.06 -14.36 -2.94
N ASN A 356 12.63 -13.47 -2.11
CA ASN A 356 12.33 -13.39 -0.68
C ASN A 356 11.14 -12.42 -0.46
N PRO A 357 10.06 -12.85 0.22
CA PRO A 357 8.87 -12.03 0.44
C PRO A 357 9.17 -10.67 1.10
N ASP A 358 10.08 -10.65 2.08
CA ASP A 358 10.41 -9.44 2.82
C ASP A 358 11.13 -8.41 1.92
N VAL A 359 12.05 -8.88 1.08
CA VAL A 359 12.81 -8.03 0.14
C VAL A 359 11.89 -7.51 -0.96
N PHE A 360 11.04 -8.39 -1.51
CA PHE A 360 10.05 -8.01 -2.51
C PHE A 360 9.08 -6.96 -1.97
N ASN A 361 8.55 -7.18 -0.77
CA ASN A 361 7.62 -6.25 -0.15
C ASN A 361 8.29 -4.91 0.23
N GLU A 362 9.53 -4.93 0.72
CA GLU A 362 10.29 -3.70 0.96
C GLU A 362 10.43 -2.87 -0.33
N LEU A 363 10.81 -3.51 -1.45
CA LEU A 363 10.91 -2.84 -2.73
C LEU A 363 9.55 -2.29 -3.18
N LYS A 364 8.50 -3.10 -3.13
CA LYS A 364 7.14 -2.68 -3.50
C LYS A 364 6.69 -1.46 -2.71
N ASN A 365 6.90 -1.43 -1.39
CA ASN A 365 6.53 -0.30 -0.53
C ASN A 365 7.32 0.97 -0.87
N LYS A 366 8.60 0.85 -1.21
CA LYS A 366 9.42 1.98 -1.65
C LYS A 366 8.98 2.58 -2.98
N LEU A 367 8.34 1.82 -3.83
CA LEU A 367 7.84 2.26 -5.13
C LEU A 367 6.37 2.66 -5.10
N ASN A 368 5.63 2.33 -4.06
CA ASN A 368 4.21 2.67 -3.89
C ASN A 368 4.03 3.96 -3.07
N ILE A 369 4.64 5.04 -3.50
CA ILE A 369 4.72 6.34 -2.80
C ILE A 369 3.79 7.41 -3.39
#